data_3831634a3c70fdd0632e0561acc9ef66
#
_entry.id   3831634a3c70fdd0632e0561acc9ef66
#
_cell.length_a   1.000
_cell.length_b   1.000
_cell.length_c   1.000
_cell.angle_alpha   90.00
_cell.angle_beta   90.00
_cell.angle_gamma   90.00
#
_symmetry.space_group_name_H-M   'P 1'
#
loop_
_entity.id
_entity.type
_entity.pdbx_description
1 polymer ?
#
loop_
_entity_poly.entity_id
_entity_poly.type
_entity_poly.pdbx_seq_one_letter_code
_entity_poly.pdbx_strand_id
1 'polypeptide(L)'
;MLALLTAITVALPPSLPVAATPAMEKLFYILKQKGSITADEYDLLVQTMREEEGGSSRASASTSKSPKGIEQRLAHDEAQLQNLQASLAQQKEELNKISDNTSPQTMSKADLDALLSDKWYERIKLRGYVQARFIGILGDDDTPGLHQANDSFVSDTQSLGIRRGRVVLSGDVTDHLYFYGQLDFMASVGGSNALQARDMYADISLDPAREFRVRFGLSKVPYGFSNLQSSQNRYALERPDALNSAVEGERDMGAYFIWAPYEKRNMFKDLVKMGLRGSGDYGVVNVGVFSGQGINNADRNGDMHYNVRFAWPFELGGQLFEVGASAYHGRYVPTVASIGTGPGSFTPTFDTRGHQDTRMAINAILYPQPFGLEAEWTWGRGPQLSQDLRTITSQSLSGGFVQAVYRHVFPNQAELIPFARWQTFDGARKFAANAPRNRVNEVALGVEYIPYPELELTLMYAMGTRTNTTDNPNAVASPRYRDVNYHYLGLQAQINF
;
A
#
# COMPACT_ATOMS: atom_id res chain seq x y z
N MET A 1 2.41 7.13 44.01
CA MET A 1 3.26 8.30 43.95
C MET A 1 2.72 9.17 42.84
N LEU A 2 1.98 10.20 43.22
CA LEU A 2 1.20 11.12 42.38
C LEU A 2 2.10 12.26 41.94
N ALA A 3 1.71 12.91 40.81
CA ALA A 3 2.13 14.21 40.28
C ALA A 3 3.21 14.16 39.20
N LEU A 4 2.76 14.42 37.94
CA LEU A 4 3.04 15.67 37.19
C LEU A 4 2.24 15.66 35.87
N LEU A 5 0.99 16.20 35.96
CA LEU A 5 0.29 16.76 34.79
C LEU A 5 0.63 18.24 34.78
N THR A 6 1.45 18.70 33.86
CA THR A 6 1.58 20.09 33.51
C THR A 6 0.86 20.35 32.19
N ALA A 7 -0.22 21.09 32.27
CA ALA A 7 -1.00 21.59 31.15
C ALA A 7 -0.15 22.51 30.26
N ILE A 8 0.01 22.17 28.99
CA ILE A 8 0.48 23.10 27.96
C ILE A 8 -0.77 23.70 27.31
N THR A 9 -1.11 24.89 27.73
CA THR A 9 -2.06 25.78 27.02
C THR A 9 -1.35 26.35 25.78
N VAL A 10 -1.67 25.79 24.63
CA VAL A 10 -1.28 26.38 23.34
C VAL A 10 -2.28 27.46 23.00
N ALA A 11 -1.83 28.72 23.07
CA ALA A 11 -2.58 29.87 22.57
C ALA A 11 -2.68 29.75 21.04
N LEU A 12 -3.91 29.70 20.53
CA LEU A 12 -4.21 29.82 19.11
C LEU A 12 -3.87 31.25 18.64
N PRO A 13 -3.10 31.43 17.55
CA PRO A 13 -2.95 32.74 16.93
C PRO A 13 -4.26 33.17 16.23
N PRO A 14 -4.52 34.46 16.12
CA PRO A 14 -5.74 34.98 15.48
C PRO A 14 -5.76 34.59 13.99
N SER A 15 -6.93 34.23 13.52
CA SER A 15 -7.21 33.90 12.11
C SER A 15 -6.79 35.07 11.20
N LEU A 16 -5.80 34.82 10.36
CA LEU A 16 -5.45 35.67 9.22
C LEU A 16 -6.56 35.57 8.17
N PRO A 17 -6.93 36.68 7.47
CA PRO A 17 -7.90 36.59 6.39
C PRO A 17 -7.36 35.74 5.27
N VAL A 18 -8.14 34.73 4.86
CA VAL A 18 -7.84 33.88 3.72
C VAL A 18 -7.94 34.73 2.46
N ALA A 19 -6.80 35.09 1.87
CA ALA A 19 -6.76 35.63 0.52
C ALA A 19 -7.28 34.52 -0.44
N ALA A 20 -8.22 34.88 -1.30
CA ALA A 20 -8.77 34.01 -2.33
C ALA A 20 -7.64 33.56 -3.25
N THR A 21 -7.36 32.29 -3.24
CA THR A 21 -6.10 31.71 -3.66
C THR A 21 -6.11 31.27 -5.15
N PRO A 22 -4.94 31.12 -5.78
CA PRO A 22 -4.74 30.48 -7.09
C PRO A 22 -5.47 29.13 -7.28
N ALA A 23 -5.91 28.54 -6.18
CA ALA A 23 -6.68 27.29 -6.16
C ALA A 23 -8.09 27.45 -6.74
N MET A 24 -8.77 28.56 -6.55
CA MET A 24 -10.12 28.80 -7.08
C MET A 24 -10.08 29.09 -8.59
N GLU A 25 -9.13 29.87 -9.07
CA GLU A 25 -8.93 30.06 -10.53
C GLU A 25 -8.62 28.73 -11.22
N LYS A 26 -7.80 27.88 -10.59
CA LYS A 26 -7.48 26.56 -11.08
C LYS A 26 -8.69 25.60 -11.09
N LEU A 27 -9.55 25.71 -10.08
CA LEU A 27 -10.81 24.94 -10.03
C LEU A 27 -11.74 25.34 -11.18
N PHE A 28 -11.94 26.66 -11.41
CA PHE A 28 -12.80 27.13 -12.51
C PHE A 28 -12.21 26.76 -13.88
N TYR A 29 -10.89 26.78 -14.03
CA TYR A 29 -10.24 26.32 -15.24
C TYR A 29 -10.47 24.81 -15.50
N ILE A 30 -10.41 23.97 -14.46
CA ILE A 30 -10.70 22.54 -14.56
C ILE A 30 -12.17 22.29 -14.91
N LEU A 31 -13.11 23.03 -14.35
CA LEU A 31 -14.54 22.92 -14.66
C LEU A 31 -14.84 23.32 -16.10
N LYS A 32 -14.17 24.35 -16.64
CA LYS A 32 -14.23 24.74 -18.05
C LYS A 32 -13.67 23.64 -18.97
N GLN A 33 -12.53 23.04 -18.62
CA GLN A 33 -11.91 21.94 -19.38
C GLN A 33 -12.79 20.69 -19.42
N LYS A 34 -13.56 20.44 -18.35
CA LYS A 34 -14.49 19.30 -18.28
C LYS A 34 -15.85 19.59 -18.95
N GLY A 35 -16.05 20.77 -19.49
CA GLY A 35 -17.35 21.16 -20.07
C GLY A 35 -18.46 21.34 -19.03
N SER A 36 -18.14 21.45 -17.75
CA SER A 36 -19.11 21.66 -16.66
C SER A 36 -19.54 23.12 -16.54
N ILE A 37 -18.76 24.04 -17.09
CA ILE A 37 -19.09 25.47 -17.25
C ILE A 37 -18.63 25.93 -18.65
N THR A 38 -19.35 26.90 -19.20
CA THR A 38 -19.03 27.54 -20.48
C THR A 38 -17.86 28.53 -20.35
N ALA A 39 -17.34 28.98 -21.49
CA ALA A 39 -16.26 29.99 -21.50
C ALA A 39 -16.73 31.30 -20.85
N ASP A 40 -17.95 31.69 -21.10
CA ASP A 40 -18.53 32.95 -20.58
C ASP A 40 -18.79 32.87 -19.07
N GLU A 41 -19.23 31.72 -18.58
CA GLU A 41 -19.41 31.47 -17.13
C GLU A 41 -18.05 31.46 -16.39
N TYR A 42 -17.01 30.91 -17.01
CA TYR A 42 -15.67 30.96 -16.46
C TYR A 42 -15.16 32.39 -16.33
N ASP A 43 -15.30 33.21 -17.39
CA ASP A 43 -14.84 34.60 -17.39
C ASP A 43 -15.59 35.44 -16.36
N LEU A 44 -16.91 35.20 -16.19
CA LEU A 44 -17.74 35.85 -15.17
C LEU A 44 -17.30 35.49 -13.75
N LEU A 45 -17.03 34.22 -13.47
CA LEU A 45 -16.56 33.73 -12.17
C LEU A 45 -15.20 34.33 -11.78
N VAL A 46 -14.27 34.38 -12.74
CA VAL A 46 -12.94 34.98 -12.52
C VAL A 46 -13.04 36.49 -12.29
N GLN A 47 -13.93 37.19 -13.03
CA GLN A 47 -14.17 38.60 -12.85
C GLN A 47 -14.77 38.93 -11.47
N THR A 48 -15.75 38.16 -11.04
CA THR A 48 -16.40 38.29 -9.71
C THR A 48 -15.39 38.12 -8.58
N MET A 49 -14.51 37.12 -8.68
CA MET A 49 -13.44 36.91 -7.71
C MET A 49 -12.47 38.12 -7.62
N ARG A 50 -12.09 38.70 -8.77
CA ARG A 50 -11.19 39.86 -8.82
C ARG A 50 -11.86 41.12 -8.28
N GLU A 51 -13.15 41.26 -8.45
CA GLU A 51 -13.93 42.38 -7.89
C GLU A 51 -14.06 42.28 -6.36
N GLU A 52 -14.19 41.06 -5.81
CA GLU A 52 -14.17 40.80 -4.37
C GLU A 52 -12.80 41.05 -3.75
N GLU A 53 -11.70 40.71 -4.40
CA GLU A 53 -10.33 41.01 -3.96
C GLU A 53 -10.01 42.50 -4.00
N GLY A 54 -10.54 43.22 -5.00
CA GLY A 54 -10.40 44.69 -5.10
C GLY A 54 -11.23 45.47 -4.09
N GLY A 55 -12.28 44.87 -3.53
CA GLY A 55 -13.17 45.51 -2.55
C GLY A 55 -12.65 45.55 -1.12
N SER A 56 -11.69 44.70 -0.78
CA SER A 56 -11.18 44.59 0.60
C SER A 56 -10.12 45.63 1.01
N SER A 57 -9.61 46.45 0.09
CA SER A 57 -8.56 47.45 0.41
C SER A 57 -9.03 48.92 0.44
N ARG A 58 -10.36 49.17 0.46
CA ARG A 58 -10.91 50.52 0.46
C ARG A 58 -12.05 50.75 1.46
N ALA A 59 -11.89 50.30 2.67
CA ALA A 59 -12.77 50.63 3.79
C ALA A 59 -12.06 51.56 4.79
N SER A 60 -11.63 52.75 4.35
CA SER A 60 -11.31 53.87 5.21
C SER A 60 -11.23 55.15 4.38
N ALA A 61 -12.36 55.75 4.02
CA ALA A 61 -12.56 57.19 3.90
C ALA A 61 -13.97 57.54 3.38
N SER A 62 -14.75 58.09 4.26
CA SER A 62 -15.72 59.15 4.07
C SER A 62 -16.84 59.09 3.02
N THR A 63 -18.07 59.14 3.55
CA THR A 63 -19.15 60.09 3.22
C THR A 63 -19.79 60.13 1.84
N SER A 64 -21.13 59.97 1.88
CA SER A 64 -22.13 60.53 0.96
C SER A 64 -22.11 59.99 -0.49
N LYS A 65 -22.79 58.89 -0.72
CA LYS A 65 -23.35 58.62 -2.05
C LYS A 65 -24.87 58.86 -2.04
N SER A 66 -25.26 59.74 -2.95
CA SER A 66 -26.60 60.18 -3.25
C SER A 66 -27.63 59.07 -3.43
N PRO A 67 -28.90 59.20 -2.99
CA PRO A 67 -29.97 58.21 -3.16
C PRO A 67 -30.22 57.76 -4.59
N LYS A 68 -29.86 58.56 -5.58
CA LYS A 68 -30.06 58.25 -7.02
C LYS A 68 -29.24 57.02 -7.53
N GLY A 69 -28.11 56.66 -6.92
CA GLY A 69 -27.29 55.52 -7.34
C GLY A 69 -27.85 54.19 -6.86
N ILE A 70 -28.61 54.17 -5.79
CA ILE A 70 -29.26 52.98 -5.25
C ILE A 70 -30.54 52.64 -6.05
N GLU A 71 -31.32 53.71 -6.39
CA GLU A 71 -32.53 53.52 -7.23
C GLU A 71 -32.20 53.01 -8.63
N GLN A 72 -31.09 53.44 -9.25
CA GLN A 72 -30.67 52.91 -10.54
C GLN A 72 -30.19 51.46 -10.48
N ARG A 73 -29.54 51.02 -9.38
CA ARG A 73 -29.19 49.62 -9.18
C ARG A 73 -30.42 48.76 -8.91
N LEU A 74 -31.33 49.21 -8.09
CA LEU A 74 -32.59 48.48 -7.85
C LEU A 74 -33.38 48.30 -9.14
N ALA A 75 -33.51 49.32 -9.99
CA ALA A 75 -34.19 49.22 -11.27
C ALA A 75 -33.46 48.26 -12.26
N HIS A 76 -32.13 48.19 -12.19
CA HIS A 76 -31.37 47.27 -13.01
C HIS A 76 -31.55 45.79 -12.54
N ASP A 77 -31.52 45.59 -11.22
CA ASP A 77 -31.71 44.25 -10.63
C ASP A 77 -33.16 43.77 -10.81
N GLU A 78 -34.14 44.66 -10.74
CA GLU A 78 -35.56 44.33 -11.06
C GLU A 78 -35.75 43.93 -12.55
N ALA A 79 -35.05 44.62 -13.46
CA ALA A 79 -35.08 44.29 -14.88
C ALA A 79 -34.39 42.92 -15.17
N GLN A 80 -33.30 42.64 -14.46
CA GLN A 80 -32.65 41.29 -14.56
C GLN A 80 -33.53 40.20 -14.00
N LEU A 81 -34.21 40.40 -12.87
CA LEU A 81 -35.18 39.48 -12.29
C LEU A 81 -36.34 39.19 -13.22
N GLN A 82 -36.87 40.20 -13.89
CA GLN A 82 -37.95 40.03 -14.90
C GLN A 82 -37.47 39.24 -16.09
N ASN A 83 -36.27 39.47 -16.60
CA ASN A 83 -35.69 38.71 -17.70
C ASN A 83 -35.40 37.25 -17.32
N LEU A 84 -34.94 36.98 -16.10
CA LEU A 84 -34.76 35.64 -15.59
C LEU A 84 -36.09 34.91 -15.43
N GLN A 85 -37.13 35.60 -14.92
CA GLN A 85 -38.45 35.01 -14.79
C GLN A 85 -39.09 34.69 -16.17
N ALA A 86 -38.91 35.57 -17.16
CA ALA A 86 -39.35 35.31 -18.54
C ALA A 86 -38.64 34.10 -19.18
N SER A 87 -37.33 34.03 -18.98
CA SER A 87 -36.50 32.86 -19.46
C SER A 87 -36.92 31.55 -18.79
N LEU A 88 -37.21 31.57 -17.51
CA LEU A 88 -37.67 30.42 -16.73
C LEU A 88 -39.08 29.99 -17.17
N ALA A 89 -39.95 30.94 -17.52
CA ALA A 89 -41.28 30.66 -18.06
C ALA A 89 -41.18 30.03 -19.46
N GLN A 90 -40.27 30.50 -20.31
CA GLN A 90 -40.02 29.96 -21.63
C GLN A 90 -39.42 28.54 -21.58
N GLN A 91 -38.48 28.29 -20.69
CA GLN A 91 -37.94 26.93 -20.47
C GLN A 91 -38.98 25.95 -19.93
N LYS A 92 -39.89 26.41 -19.04
CA LYS A 92 -41.03 25.59 -18.58
C LYS A 92 -42.02 25.24 -19.73
N GLU A 93 -42.23 26.19 -20.62
CA GLU A 93 -43.12 25.94 -21.77
C GLU A 93 -42.48 24.99 -22.79
N GLU A 94 -41.16 25.08 -23.02
CA GLU A 94 -40.42 24.11 -23.84
C GLU A 94 -40.40 22.72 -23.19
N LEU A 95 -40.21 22.62 -21.87
CA LEU A 95 -40.26 21.35 -21.14
C LEU A 95 -41.69 20.72 -21.25
N ASN A 96 -42.73 21.50 -21.16
CA ASN A 96 -44.12 21.02 -21.32
C ASN A 96 -44.37 20.54 -22.78
N LYS A 97 -43.81 21.25 -23.79
CA LYS A 97 -43.94 20.82 -25.22
C LYS A 97 -43.16 19.54 -25.49
N ILE A 98 -42.03 19.31 -24.82
CA ILE A 98 -41.28 18.05 -24.90
C ILE A 98 -42.05 16.92 -24.18
N SER A 99 -42.67 17.23 -23.05
CA SER A 99 -43.53 16.29 -22.30
C SER A 99 -44.78 15.86 -23.09
N ASP A 100 -45.42 16.75 -23.84
CA ASP A 100 -46.61 16.47 -24.61
C ASP A 100 -46.36 15.73 -25.94
N ASN A 101 -45.14 15.83 -26.49
CA ASN A 101 -44.75 15.13 -27.72
C ASN A 101 -44.07 13.76 -27.49
N THR A 102 -43.77 13.40 -26.26
CA THR A 102 -43.26 12.07 -25.93
C THR A 102 -44.39 11.25 -25.38
N SER A 103 -44.93 10.29 -26.15
CA SER A 103 -45.84 9.27 -25.63
C SER A 103 -45.26 8.73 -24.32
N PRO A 104 -45.96 8.75 -23.20
CA PRO A 104 -45.42 8.22 -21.97
C PRO A 104 -45.34 6.69 -22.12
N GLN A 105 -44.21 6.17 -22.54
CA GLN A 105 -43.78 4.88 -22.04
C GLN A 105 -43.62 5.12 -20.54
N THR A 106 -44.69 4.88 -19.81
CA THR A 106 -44.70 4.89 -18.36
C THR A 106 -43.67 3.82 -17.94
N MET A 107 -42.44 4.25 -17.69
CA MET A 107 -41.53 3.43 -16.91
C MET A 107 -42.26 3.02 -15.66
N SER A 108 -42.40 1.73 -15.45
CA SER A 108 -43.05 1.24 -14.25
C SER A 108 -42.29 1.75 -13.04
N LYS A 109 -42.94 1.92 -11.91
CA LYS A 109 -42.23 2.27 -10.66
C LYS A 109 -41.11 1.28 -10.38
N ALA A 110 -41.27 0.01 -10.79
CA ALA A 110 -40.24 -1.03 -10.71
C ALA A 110 -39.01 -0.74 -11.62
N ASP A 111 -39.23 -0.17 -12.84
CA ASP A 111 -38.12 0.19 -13.75
C ASP A 111 -37.37 1.42 -13.25
N LEU A 112 -38.09 2.37 -12.63
CA LEU A 112 -37.47 3.54 -11.99
C LEU A 112 -36.72 3.12 -10.74
N ASP A 113 -37.27 2.25 -9.90
CA ASP A 113 -36.60 1.70 -8.71
C ASP A 113 -35.39 0.83 -9.10
N ALA A 114 -35.45 0.11 -10.24
CA ALA A 114 -34.34 -0.66 -10.78
C ALA A 114 -33.24 0.24 -11.35
N LEU A 115 -33.57 1.38 -11.97
CA LEU A 115 -32.61 2.38 -12.46
C LEU A 115 -31.97 3.20 -11.33
N LEU A 116 -32.71 3.44 -10.26
CA LEU A 116 -32.28 4.17 -9.08
C LEU A 116 -31.67 3.26 -8.02
N SER A 117 -31.78 1.93 -8.16
CA SER A 117 -31.14 0.99 -7.25
C SER A 117 -29.63 1.00 -7.53
N ASP A 118 -28.88 1.65 -6.66
CA ASP A 118 -27.41 1.60 -6.63
C ASP A 118 -26.99 0.17 -6.26
N LYS A 119 -26.74 -0.62 -7.31
CA LYS A 119 -26.44 -2.04 -7.17
C LYS A 119 -25.03 -2.18 -6.60
N TRP A 120 -24.91 -2.78 -5.43
CA TRP A 120 -23.63 -2.93 -4.72
C TRP A 120 -22.50 -3.50 -5.60
N TYR A 121 -22.81 -4.38 -6.56
CA TYR A 121 -21.81 -4.98 -7.45
C TYR A 121 -21.25 -4.00 -8.49
N GLU A 122 -21.90 -2.87 -8.79
CA GLU A 122 -21.40 -1.81 -9.66
C GLU A 122 -20.26 -1.02 -8.97
N ARG A 123 -20.19 -1.08 -7.64
CA ARG A 123 -19.11 -0.51 -6.83
C ARG A 123 -17.89 -1.44 -6.73
N ILE A 124 -18.00 -2.69 -7.24
CA ILE A 124 -16.91 -3.66 -7.21
C ILE A 124 -15.99 -3.44 -8.41
N LYS A 125 -14.70 -3.31 -8.14
CA LYS A 125 -13.64 -3.12 -9.13
C LYS A 125 -12.87 -4.43 -9.29
N LEU A 126 -12.63 -4.80 -10.53
CA LEU A 126 -11.75 -5.89 -10.91
C LEU A 126 -10.43 -5.29 -11.42
N ARG A 127 -9.31 -5.80 -10.95
CA ARG A 127 -7.97 -5.46 -11.43
C ARG A 127 -7.04 -6.65 -11.24
N GLY A 128 -5.91 -6.64 -11.90
CA GLY A 128 -4.94 -7.71 -11.72
C GLY A 128 -3.58 -7.38 -12.28
N TYR A 129 -2.68 -8.32 -12.14
CA TYR A 129 -1.36 -8.26 -12.75
C TYR A 129 -0.74 -9.64 -12.91
N VAL A 130 0.13 -9.75 -13.91
CA VAL A 130 0.96 -10.93 -14.17
C VAL A 130 2.42 -10.52 -14.17
N GLN A 131 3.28 -11.29 -13.51
CA GLN A 131 4.74 -11.11 -13.49
C GLN A 131 5.41 -12.34 -14.12
N ALA A 132 5.99 -12.18 -15.30
CA ALA A 132 6.93 -13.15 -15.88
C ALA A 132 8.33 -12.79 -15.40
N ARG A 133 9.09 -13.79 -14.94
CA ARG A 133 10.42 -13.59 -14.35
C ARG A 133 11.42 -14.61 -14.89
N PHE A 134 12.62 -14.12 -15.14
CA PHE A 134 13.83 -14.91 -15.36
C PHE A 134 14.84 -14.59 -14.26
N ILE A 135 15.48 -15.64 -13.71
CA ILE A 135 16.64 -15.51 -12.83
C ILE A 135 17.77 -16.35 -13.43
N GLY A 136 18.90 -15.72 -13.68
CA GLY A 136 20.12 -16.38 -14.13
C GLY A 136 21.17 -16.28 -13.05
N ILE A 137 21.60 -17.41 -12.50
CA ILE A 137 22.73 -17.47 -11.56
C ILE A 137 24.02 -17.28 -12.36
N LEU A 138 24.89 -16.40 -11.87
CA LEU A 138 26.18 -16.09 -12.45
C LEU A 138 27.28 -16.52 -11.46
N GLY A 139 28.28 -17.27 -11.89
CA GLY A 139 29.40 -17.71 -11.04
C GLY A 139 29.78 -19.16 -11.27
N ASP A 140 30.90 -19.56 -10.68
CA ASP A 140 31.54 -20.87 -10.90
C ASP A 140 31.07 -21.93 -9.89
N ASP A 141 30.22 -21.61 -8.92
CA ASP A 141 29.65 -22.56 -7.98
C ASP A 141 28.41 -23.23 -8.62
N ASP A 142 28.53 -24.49 -8.98
CA ASP A 142 27.48 -25.26 -9.66
C ASP A 142 26.22 -25.48 -8.80
N THR A 143 26.35 -25.32 -7.46
CA THR A 143 25.24 -25.53 -6.53
C THR A 143 25.31 -24.55 -5.36
N PRO A 144 25.03 -23.25 -5.58
CA PRO A 144 25.18 -22.26 -4.52
C PRO A 144 24.18 -22.44 -3.35
N GLY A 145 23.15 -23.27 -3.48
CA GLY A 145 22.17 -23.50 -2.41
C GLY A 145 21.38 -22.25 -2.07
N LEU A 146 21.09 -21.43 -3.06
CA LEU A 146 20.41 -20.16 -2.83
C LEU A 146 18.94 -20.38 -2.52
N HIS A 147 18.50 -19.83 -1.40
CA HIS A 147 17.11 -19.81 -1.01
C HIS A 147 16.76 -18.41 -0.50
N GLN A 148 16.00 -17.66 -1.26
CA GLN A 148 15.42 -16.42 -0.76
C GLN A 148 14.11 -16.71 -0.01
N ALA A 149 13.87 -15.98 1.07
CA ALA A 149 12.60 -16.07 1.76
C ALA A 149 11.46 -15.72 0.80
N ASN A 150 10.54 -16.66 0.59
CA ASN A 150 9.37 -16.52 -0.29
C ASN A 150 9.66 -16.26 -1.78
N ASP A 151 10.86 -16.57 -2.29
CA ASP A 151 11.13 -16.59 -3.73
C ASP A 151 11.66 -17.92 -4.21
N SER A 152 10.78 -18.72 -4.80
CA SER A 152 11.10 -20.02 -5.38
C SER A 152 11.85 -19.93 -6.71
N PHE A 153 12.01 -18.75 -7.30
CA PHE A 153 12.76 -18.53 -8.55
C PHE A 153 14.24 -18.40 -8.32
N VAL A 154 14.67 -18.05 -7.11
CA VAL A 154 16.08 -18.07 -6.73
C VAL A 154 16.43 -19.45 -6.20
N SER A 155 17.20 -20.19 -6.98
CA SER A 155 17.61 -21.57 -6.69
C SER A 155 19.04 -21.79 -7.23
N ASP A 156 19.48 -23.05 -7.33
CA ASP A 156 20.81 -23.40 -7.86
C ASP A 156 20.88 -23.33 -9.39
N THR A 157 19.75 -23.19 -10.07
CA THR A 157 19.66 -23.24 -11.54
C THR A 157 18.94 -21.99 -12.06
N GLN A 158 19.14 -21.74 -13.36
CA GLN A 158 18.35 -20.74 -14.06
C GLN A 158 16.86 -21.08 -14.01
N SER A 159 16.04 -20.08 -13.83
CA SER A 159 14.58 -20.23 -13.79
C SER A 159 13.90 -19.20 -14.66
N LEU A 160 12.88 -19.63 -15.41
CA LEU A 160 12.00 -18.78 -16.19
C LEU A 160 10.55 -19.24 -15.97
N GLY A 161 9.67 -18.31 -15.66
CA GLY A 161 8.25 -18.65 -15.50
C GLY A 161 7.42 -17.48 -14.99
N ILE A 162 6.16 -17.78 -14.70
CA ILE A 162 5.25 -16.79 -14.10
C ILE A 162 5.44 -16.78 -12.58
N ARG A 163 5.97 -15.68 -12.08
CA ARG A 163 6.21 -15.51 -10.63
C ARG A 163 4.92 -15.21 -9.86
N ARG A 164 4.00 -14.44 -10.45
CA ARG A 164 2.70 -14.10 -9.88
C ARG A 164 1.67 -13.90 -10.99
N GLY A 165 0.49 -14.43 -10.78
CA GLY A 165 -0.69 -14.15 -11.59
C GLY A 165 -1.84 -13.83 -10.66
N ARG A 166 -2.17 -12.55 -10.45
CA ARG A 166 -3.10 -12.13 -9.41
C ARG A 166 -4.28 -11.37 -9.95
N VAL A 167 -5.44 -11.70 -9.40
CA VAL A 167 -6.70 -11.00 -9.64
C VAL A 167 -7.22 -10.47 -8.31
N VAL A 168 -7.67 -9.22 -8.32
CA VAL A 168 -8.20 -8.50 -7.16
C VAL A 168 -9.63 -8.09 -7.46
N LEU A 169 -10.53 -8.42 -6.55
CA LEU A 169 -11.90 -7.97 -6.50
C LEU A 169 -12.07 -7.10 -5.25
N SER A 170 -12.47 -5.85 -5.38
CA SER A 170 -12.59 -4.97 -4.22
C SER A 170 -13.60 -3.86 -4.45
N GLY A 171 -14.27 -3.44 -3.39
CA GLY A 171 -15.20 -2.32 -3.44
C GLY A 171 -16.08 -2.19 -2.21
N ASP A 172 -16.90 -1.15 -2.21
CA ASP A 172 -17.84 -0.86 -1.14
C ASP A 172 -19.14 -1.65 -1.36
N VAL A 173 -19.42 -2.61 -0.47
CA VAL A 173 -20.67 -3.37 -0.46
C VAL A 173 -21.81 -2.47 0.05
N THR A 174 -21.50 -1.68 1.09
CA THR A 174 -22.35 -0.60 1.62
C THR A 174 -21.48 0.60 1.98
N ASP A 175 -22.08 1.69 2.44
CA ASP A 175 -21.33 2.87 2.88
C ASP A 175 -20.42 2.59 4.08
N HIS A 176 -20.71 1.54 4.84
CA HIS A 176 -19.96 1.14 6.02
C HIS A 176 -19.11 -0.11 5.82
N LEU A 177 -19.33 -0.88 4.75
CA LEU A 177 -18.69 -2.16 4.53
C LEU A 177 -17.92 -2.18 3.21
N TYR A 178 -16.59 -2.29 3.31
CA TYR A 178 -15.70 -2.49 2.18
C TYR A 178 -15.20 -3.94 2.17
N PHE A 179 -15.16 -4.54 0.99
CA PHE A 179 -14.64 -5.89 0.75
C PHE A 179 -13.37 -5.85 -0.11
N TYR A 180 -12.43 -6.74 0.18
CA TYR A 180 -11.22 -6.95 -0.63
C TYR A 180 -10.89 -8.44 -0.70
N GLY A 181 -10.82 -8.97 -1.92
CA GLY A 181 -10.37 -10.32 -2.21
C GLY A 181 -9.24 -10.31 -3.23
N GLN A 182 -8.16 -11.05 -2.97
CA GLN A 182 -7.05 -11.26 -3.91
C GLN A 182 -6.74 -12.73 -4.03
N LEU A 183 -6.76 -13.23 -5.25
CA LEU A 183 -6.40 -14.60 -5.62
C LEU A 183 -5.06 -14.59 -6.35
N ASP A 184 -4.20 -15.58 -6.08
CA ASP A 184 -2.93 -15.82 -6.79
C ASP A 184 -3.04 -17.18 -7.49
N PHE A 185 -3.00 -17.18 -8.82
CA PHE A 185 -3.14 -18.37 -9.65
C PHE A 185 -1.81 -19.14 -9.83
N MET A 186 -0.70 -18.50 -9.41
CA MET A 186 0.66 -19.04 -9.56
C MET A 186 1.31 -19.35 -8.22
N ALA A 187 0.53 -19.43 -7.15
CA ALA A 187 1.04 -19.86 -5.86
C ALA A 187 1.51 -21.30 -5.93
N SER A 188 2.73 -21.57 -5.45
CA SER A 188 3.24 -22.95 -5.34
C SER A 188 2.90 -23.50 -3.96
N VAL A 189 2.19 -24.61 -3.93
CA VAL A 189 1.86 -25.37 -2.71
C VAL A 189 2.32 -26.81 -2.91
N GLY A 190 3.22 -27.29 -2.07
CA GLY A 190 3.74 -28.64 -2.17
C GLY A 190 4.42 -28.97 -3.50
N GLY A 191 5.02 -27.96 -4.16
CA GLY A 191 5.68 -28.11 -5.46
C GLY A 191 4.76 -28.05 -6.68
N SER A 192 3.46 -27.84 -6.48
CA SER A 192 2.47 -27.68 -7.56
C SER A 192 1.87 -26.28 -7.55
N ASN A 193 1.52 -25.76 -8.73
CA ASN A 193 0.77 -24.50 -8.82
C ASN A 193 -0.66 -24.73 -8.30
N ALA A 194 -1.10 -23.83 -7.42
CA ALA A 194 -2.42 -23.89 -6.83
C ALA A 194 -3.03 -22.48 -6.77
N LEU A 195 -4.34 -22.42 -6.89
CA LEU A 195 -5.09 -21.20 -6.60
C LEU A 195 -5.04 -20.95 -5.08
N GLN A 196 -4.49 -19.81 -4.68
CA GLN A 196 -4.38 -19.41 -3.28
C GLN A 196 -5.08 -18.08 -3.02
N ALA A 197 -5.93 -18.04 -1.99
CA ALA A 197 -6.40 -16.77 -1.44
C ALA A 197 -5.22 -16.07 -0.75
N ARG A 198 -4.87 -14.88 -1.25
CA ARG A 198 -3.83 -14.04 -0.63
C ARG A 198 -4.44 -13.07 0.36
N ASP A 199 -5.52 -12.41 -0.03
CA ASP A 199 -6.28 -11.52 0.84
C ASP A 199 -7.77 -11.86 0.70
N MET A 200 -8.49 -11.89 1.81
CA MET A 200 -9.93 -12.08 1.88
C MET A 200 -10.41 -11.43 3.17
N TYR A 201 -10.70 -10.12 3.12
CA TYR A 201 -11.05 -9.36 4.31
C TYR A 201 -12.17 -8.36 4.05
N ALA A 202 -12.78 -7.91 5.12
CA ALA A 202 -13.71 -6.80 5.14
C ALA A 202 -13.25 -5.71 6.11
N ASP A 203 -13.46 -4.45 5.73
CA ASP A 203 -13.32 -3.28 6.58
C ASP A 203 -14.71 -2.75 6.94
N ILE A 204 -15.02 -2.69 8.23
CA ILE A 204 -16.21 -2.05 8.78
C ILE A 204 -15.82 -0.65 9.22
N SER A 205 -16.43 0.36 8.60
CA SER A 205 -16.25 1.78 8.96
C SER A 205 -17.21 2.13 10.10
N LEU A 206 -16.67 2.70 11.19
CA LEU A 206 -17.44 3.06 12.38
C LEU A 206 -17.97 4.50 12.31
N ASP A 207 -17.50 5.29 11.35
CA ASP A 207 -17.87 6.68 11.14
C ASP A 207 -18.01 6.98 9.62
N PRO A 208 -18.78 8.01 9.23
CA PRO A 208 -18.96 8.39 7.82
C PRO A 208 -17.68 8.80 7.10
N ALA A 209 -16.71 9.42 7.80
CA ALA A 209 -15.41 9.81 7.25
C ALA A 209 -14.49 8.60 7.08
N ARG A 210 -14.88 7.44 7.63
CA ARG A 210 -14.12 6.19 7.62
C ARG A 210 -12.72 6.34 8.25
N GLU A 211 -12.61 7.22 9.25
CA GLU A 211 -11.38 7.41 10.02
C GLU A 211 -11.13 6.23 10.96
N PHE A 212 -12.20 5.70 11.56
CA PHE A 212 -12.16 4.52 12.42
C PHE A 212 -12.72 3.31 11.68
N ARG A 213 -11.92 2.26 11.58
CA ARG A 213 -12.30 1.03 10.87
C ARG A 213 -11.89 -0.19 11.67
N VAL A 214 -12.67 -1.25 11.52
CA VAL A 214 -12.30 -2.60 11.98
C VAL A 214 -12.14 -3.48 10.77
N ARG A 215 -10.95 -4.02 10.56
CA ARG A 215 -10.66 -5.03 9.55
C ARG A 215 -10.70 -6.41 10.18
N PHE A 216 -11.32 -7.37 9.50
CA PHE A 216 -11.24 -8.77 9.87
C PHE A 216 -11.12 -9.67 8.63
N GLY A 217 -10.42 -10.79 8.79
CA GLY A 217 -10.19 -11.75 7.74
C GLY A 217 -8.72 -11.99 7.44
N LEU A 218 -8.45 -12.65 6.31
CA LEU A 218 -7.10 -12.88 5.81
C LEU A 218 -6.58 -11.61 5.15
N SER A 219 -5.61 -10.97 5.76
CA SER A 219 -5.01 -9.74 5.23
C SER A 219 -3.54 -9.63 5.58
N LYS A 220 -2.84 -8.66 4.97
CA LYS A 220 -1.49 -8.35 5.41
C LYS A 220 -1.48 -7.94 6.88
N VAL A 221 -0.59 -8.55 7.66
CA VAL A 221 -0.32 -8.14 9.03
C VAL A 221 0.33 -6.75 9.01
N PRO A 222 -0.19 -5.78 9.77
CA PRO A 222 0.35 -4.41 9.78
C PRO A 222 1.71 -4.33 10.47
N TYR A 223 2.74 -4.85 9.79
CA TYR A 223 4.12 -4.89 10.26
C TYR A 223 5.10 -4.47 9.17
N GLY A 224 5.88 -3.43 9.45
CA GLY A 224 6.83 -2.84 8.52
C GLY A 224 6.17 -2.02 7.41
N PHE A 225 7.01 -1.40 6.59
CA PHE A 225 6.61 -0.67 5.38
C PHE A 225 6.64 -1.60 4.16
N SER A 226 7.79 -2.26 3.90
CA SER A 226 7.99 -3.08 2.71
C SER A 226 7.06 -4.29 2.64
N ASN A 227 6.65 -4.84 3.78
CA ASN A 227 5.65 -5.92 3.84
C ASN A 227 4.26 -5.44 3.39
N LEU A 228 3.93 -4.18 3.63
CA LEU A 228 2.62 -3.61 3.28
C LEU A 228 2.56 -3.10 1.84
N GLN A 229 3.69 -2.80 1.20
CA GLN A 229 3.70 -2.48 -0.23
C GLN A 229 3.10 -3.61 -1.06
N SER A 230 2.31 -3.28 -2.08
CA SER A 230 1.85 -4.26 -3.06
C SER A 230 3.03 -4.92 -3.77
N SER A 231 2.91 -6.19 -4.12
CA SER A 231 3.95 -6.88 -4.89
C SER A 231 4.14 -6.33 -6.30
N GLN A 232 3.16 -5.61 -6.83
CA GLN A 232 3.26 -4.89 -8.10
C GLN A 232 3.94 -3.52 -7.96
N ASN A 233 4.10 -3.01 -6.73
CA ASN A 233 4.60 -1.66 -6.47
C ASN A 233 5.95 -1.73 -5.73
N ARG A 234 6.93 -2.45 -6.26
CA ARG A 234 8.28 -2.55 -5.68
C ARG A 234 9.32 -2.31 -6.75
N TYR A 235 10.41 -1.65 -6.40
CA TYR A 235 11.54 -1.45 -7.31
C TYR A 235 12.36 -2.74 -7.45
N ALA A 236 12.80 -3.33 -6.35
CA ALA A 236 13.51 -4.60 -6.37
C ALA A 236 12.53 -5.78 -6.52
N LEU A 237 12.98 -6.86 -7.15
CA LEU A 237 12.18 -8.03 -7.49
C LEU A 237 11.48 -8.66 -6.29
N GLU A 238 12.16 -8.71 -5.13
CA GLU A 238 11.60 -9.25 -3.89
C GLU A 238 11.87 -8.33 -2.69
N ARG A 239 11.11 -8.58 -1.60
CA ARG A 239 11.28 -7.88 -0.32
C ARG A 239 12.59 -8.23 0.34
N PRO A 240 13.14 -7.33 1.18
CA PRO A 240 14.29 -7.64 2.02
C PRO A 240 14.00 -8.80 2.96
N ASP A 241 14.96 -9.71 3.11
CA ASP A 241 14.79 -10.94 3.90
C ASP A 241 14.42 -10.66 5.35
N ALA A 242 14.97 -9.61 5.95
CA ALA A 242 14.71 -9.22 7.32
C ALA A 242 13.20 -9.00 7.59
N LEU A 243 12.52 -8.30 6.71
CA LEU A 243 11.09 -7.99 6.82
C LEU A 243 10.24 -9.17 6.32
N ASN A 244 10.66 -9.79 5.21
CA ASN A 244 9.95 -10.90 4.60
C ASN A 244 9.89 -12.15 5.49
N SER A 245 10.88 -12.34 6.37
CA SER A 245 10.92 -13.43 7.35
C SER A 245 9.97 -13.25 8.55
N ALA A 246 9.28 -12.12 8.66
CA ALA A 246 8.43 -11.82 9.82
C ALA A 246 7.10 -12.56 9.80
N VAL A 247 6.39 -12.52 8.66
CA VAL A 247 5.08 -13.15 8.47
C VAL A 247 5.07 -13.87 7.13
N GLU A 248 4.70 -15.13 7.10
CA GLU A 248 4.67 -15.94 5.86
C GLU A 248 3.69 -15.33 4.85
N GLY A 249 4.21 -15.03 3.66
CA GLY A 249 3.43 -14.36 2.61
C GLY A 249 2.88 -12.98 3.00
N GLU A 250 3.42 -12.37 4.07
CA GLU A 250 3.04 -11.11 4.71
C GLU A 250 1.63 -11.09 5.33
N ARG A 251 0.91 -12.19 5.30
CA ARG A 251 -0.52 -12.27 5.62
C ARG A 251 -0.82 -13.29 6.69
N ASP A 252 -1.90 -13.01 7.41
CA ASP A 252 -2.46 -13.96 8.35
C ASP A 252 -3.96 -13.66 8.58
N MET A 253 -4.66 -14.61 9.17
CA MET A 253 -6.02 -14.42 9.66
C MET A 253 -5.97 -13.54 10.91
N GLY A 254 -6.71 -12.42 10.90
CA GLY A 254 -6.67 -11.49 12.04
C GLY A 254 -7.83 -10.51 12.08
N ALA A 255 -7.82 -9.72 13.16
CA ALA A 255 -8.72 -8.59 13.39
C ALA A 255 -7.91 -7.37 13.83
N TYR A 256 -8.17 -6.22 13.19
CA TYR A 256 -7.37 -5.01 13.38
C TYR A 256 -8.28 -3.81 13.54
N PHE A 257 -8.04 -3.01 14.58
CA PHE A 257 -8.58 -1.67 14.71
C PHE A 257 -7.64 -0.69 14.02
N ILE A 258 -8.19 0.15 13.14
CA ILE A 258 -7.44 1.06 12.26
C ILE A 258 -7.98 2.47 12.45
N TRP A 259 -7.10 3.40 12.78
CA TRP A 259 -7.43 4.81 12.83
C TRP A 259 -6.51 5.61 11.89
N ALA A 260 -7.12 6.50 11.11
CA ALA A 260 -6.42 7.50 10.32
C ALA A 260 -7.30 8.71 10.11
N PRO A 261 -6.84 9.93 10.43
CA PRO A 261 -7.50 11.18 10.03
C PRO A 261 -7.75 11.19 8.52
N TYR A 262 -8.87 11.76 8.10
CA TYR A 262 -9.30 11.79 6.70
C TYR A 262 -8.20 12.26 5.73
N GLU A 263 -7.47 13.33 6.08
CA GLU A 263 -6.36 13.87 5.29
C GLU A 263 -5.22 12.86 5.11
N LYS A 264 -4.80 12.21 6.20
CA LYS A 264 -3.72 11.21 6.17
C LYS A 264 -4.11 9.97 5.39
N ARG A 265 -5.37 9.57 5.52
CA ARG A 265 -5.95 8.49 4.74
C ARG A 265 -5.90 8.75 3.24
N ASN A 266 -6.25 9.96 2.82
CA ASN A 266 -6.15 10.36 1.41
C ASN A 266 -4.68 10.42 0.96
N MET A 267 -3.78 10.96 1.79
CA MET A 267 -2.36 10.99 1.50
C MET A 267 -1.78 9.59 1.25
N PHE A 268 -2.09 8.58 2.07
CA PHE A 268 -1.71 7.18 1.80
C PHE A 268 -2.19 6.67 0.45
N LYS A 269 -3.43 7.01 0.05
CA LYS A 269 -3.99 6.61 -1.24
C LYS A 269 -3.32 7.32 -2.40
N ASP A 270 -3.04 8.60 -2.23
CA ASP A 270 -2.43 9.44 -3.27
C ASP A 270 -0.97 9.04 -3.52
N LEU A 271 -0.22 8.67 -2.49
CA LEU A 271 1.12 8.08 -2.64
C LEU A 271 1.14 6.85 -3.57
N VAL A 272 0.11 6.01 -3.47
CA VAL A 272 -0.04 4.85 -4.37
C VAL A 272 -0.48 5.27 -5.78
N LYS A 273 -1.47 6.18 -5.89
CA LYS A 273 -1.98 6.67 -7.19
C LYS A 273 -0.95 7.43 -8.00
N MET A 274 -0.07 8.17 -7.34
CA MET A 274 1.03 8.91 -7.99
C MET A 274 2.20 8.00 -8.43
N GLY A 275 2.09 6.68 -8.23
CA GLY A 275 3.15 5.74 -8.55
C GLY A 275 4.37 5.81 -7.62
N LEU A 276 4.24 6.47 -6.45
CA LEU A 276 5.32 6.64 -5.48
C LEU A 276 5.54 5.39 -4.60
N ARG A 277 4.79 4.32 -4.85
CA ARG A 277 4.96 3.00 -4.23
C ARG A 277 4.77 2.98 -2.71
N GLY A 278 3.83 3.79 -2.21
CA GLY A 278 3.45 3.81 -0.80
C GLY A 278 2.95 2.46 -0.28
N SER A 279 2.94 2.31 1.05
CA SER A 279 2.48 1.09 1.73
C SER A 279 0.97 0.85 1.60
N GLY A 280 0.19 1.91 1.31
CA GLY A 280 -1.28 1.87 1.28
C GLY A 280 -1.91 2.27 2.62
N ASP A 281 -3.25 2.33 2.65
CA ASP A 281 -4.01 2.79 3.83
C ASP A 281 -4.21 1.67 4.86
N TYR A 282 -3.20 1.46 5.70
CA TYR A 282 -3.27 0.61 6.90
C TYR A 282 -3.46 1.43 8.19
N GLY A 283 -3.82 2.71 8.05
CA GLY A 283 -4.04 3.65 9.13
C GLY A 283 -2.77 4.33 9.64
N VAL A 284 -2.96 5.42 10.37
CA VAL A 284 -1.91 6.08 11.16
C VAL A 284 -1.60 5.26 12.40
N VAL A 285 -2.63 4.75 13.07
CA VAL A 285 -2.52 3.79 14.16
C VAL A 285 -3.27 2.52 13.77
N ASN A 286 -2.64 1.39 13.99
CA ASN A 286 -3.23 0.07 13.82
C ASN A 286 -2.87 -0.80 15.02
N VAL A 287 -3.87 -1.41 15.62
CA VAL A 287 -3.72 -2.36 16.73
C VAL A 287 -4.56 -3.59 16.43
N GLY A 288 -4.01 -4.78 16.62
CA GLY A 288 -4.78 -5.97 16.28
C GLY A 288 -4.21 -7.26 16.82
N VAL A 289 -4.91 -8.32 16.45
CA VAL A 289 -4.57 -9.70 16.80
C VAL A 289 -4.59 -10.54 15.53
N PHE A 290 -3.71 -11.53 15.44
CA PHE A 290 -3.66 -12.47 14.32
C PHE A 290 -3.18 -13.84 14.75
N SER A 291 -3.43 -14.88 13.95
CA SER A 291 -3.15 -16.28 14.31
C SER A 291 -1.65 -16.55 14.54
N GLY A 292 -0.76 -15.93 13.79
CA GLY A 292 0.70 -16.04 14.00
C GLY A 292 1.38 -17.17 13.21
N GLN A 293 0.63 -18.07 12.57
CA GLN A 293 1.19 -19.19 11.82
C GLN A 293 1.43 -18.88 10.33
N GLY A 294 0.97 -17.71 9.85
CA GLY A 294 1.12 -17.25 8.48
C GLY A 294 -0.03 -17.65 7.56
N ILE A 295 0.08 -17.22 6.30
CA ILE A 295 -1.00 -17.31 5.34
C ILE A 295 -1.57 -18.73 5.19
N ASN A 296 -2.88 -18.87 5.35
CA ASN A 296 -3.65 -20.12 5.18
C ASN A 296 -3.18 -21.29 6.05
N ASN A 297 -2.40 -21.04 7.10
CA ASN A 297 -2.04 -22.03 8.09
C ASN A 297 -2.99 -21.98 9.28
N ALA A 298 -3.37 -23.17 9.77
CA ALA A 298 -4.14 -23.25 11.02
C ALA A 298 -3.25 -22.88 12.21
N ASP A 299 -3.86 -22.30 13.23
CA ASP A 299 -3.21 -22.12 14.51
C ASP A 299 -2.84 -23.48 15.13
N ARG A 300 -1.64 -23.57 15.71
CA ARG A 300 -1.07 -24.81 16.26
C ARG A 300 -0.94 -24.81 17.78
N ASN A 301 -1.09 -23.67 18.44
CA ASN A 301 -0.85 -23.55 19.88
C ASN A 301 -1.95 -22.80 20.63
N GLY A 302 -2.92 -22.20 19.94
CA GLY A 302 -3.98 -21.39 20.53
C GLY A 302 -3.51 -20.01 21.01
N ASP A 303 -2.27 -19.63 20.74
CA ASP A 303 -1.68 -18.37 21.18
C ASP A 303 -1.74 -17.33 20.04
N MET A 304 -2.61 -16.33 20.17
CA MET A 304 -2.69 -15.23 19.22
C MET A 304 -1.46 -14.33 19.29
N HIS A 305 -1.05 -13.81 18.13
CA HIS A 305 -0.10 -12.71 18.08
C HIS A 305 -0.81 -11.37 18.18
N TYR A 306 -0.16 -10.39 18.81
CA TYR A 306 -0.64 -9.02 18.97
C TYR A 306 0.28 -8.08 18.21
N ASN A 307 -0.28 -7.14 17.46
CA ASN A 307 0.50 -6.13 16.77
C ASN A 307 0.08 -4.70 17.10
N VAL A 308 1.03 -3.80 16.95
CA VAL A 308 0.81 -2.36 16.95
C VAL A 308 1.64 -1.75 15.82
N ARG A 309 1.08 -0.78 15.10
CA ARG A 309 1.77 -0.01 14.07
C ARG A 309 1.37 1.46 14.19
N PHE A 310 2.36 2.31 14.00
CA PHE A 310 2.22 3.74 13.77
C PHE A 310 2.86 4.07 12.40
N ALA A 311 2.22 4.91 11.58
CA ALA A 311 2.80 5.47 10.37
C ALA A 311 2.26 6.88 10.12
N TRP A 312 3.14 7.79 9.77
CA TRP A 312 2.77 9.18 9.55
C TRP A 312 3.32 9.67 8.20
N PRO A 313 2.48 9.78 7.17
CA PRO A 313 2.85 10.45 5.93
C PRO A 313 2.74 11.97 6.10
N PHE A 314 3.70 12.70 5.54
CA PHE A 314 3.71 14.15 5.58
C PHE A 314 4.46 14.75 4.40
N GLU A 315 4.24 16.02 4.16
CA GLU A 315 4.92 16.80 3.15
C GLU A 315 5.76 17.90 3.83
N LEU A 316 6.98 18.07 3.37
CA LEU A 316 7.89 19.12 3.80
C LEU A 316 8.62 19.71 2.59
N GLY A 317 8.40 21.01 2.32
CA GLY A 317 9.03 21.70 1.20
C GLY A 317 8.70 21.12 -0.18
N GLY A 318 7.49 20.62 -0.38
CA GLY A 318 7.04 19.99 -1.63
C GLY A 318 7.51 18.53 -1.79
N GLN A 319 8.22 17.99 -0.81
CA GLN A 319 8.72 16.62 -0.79
C GLN A 319 7.87 15.76 0.15
N LEU A 320 7.48 14.57 -0.30
CA LEU A 320 6.67 13.63 0.46
C LEU A 320 7.53 12.64 1.24
N PHE A 321 7.13 12.40 2.49
CA PHE A 321 7.80 11.51 3.44
C PHE A 321 6.81 10.57 4.12
N GLU A 322 7.30 9.45 4.62
CA GLU A 322 6.59 8.61 5.59
C GLU A 322 7.59 8.12 6.66
N VAL A 323 7.21 8.23 7.92
CA VAL A 323 7.93 7.59 9.02
C VAL A 323 6.99 6.63 9.72
N GLY A 324 7.53 5.53 10.22
CA GLY A 324 6.72 4.53 10.88
C GLY A 324 7.49 3.66 11.85
N ALA A 325 6.72 3.06 12.74
CA ALA A 325 7.19 2.03 13.66
C ALA A 325 6.12 0.95 13.82
N SER A 326 6.53 -0.29 13.99
CA SER A 326 5.62 -1.40 14.20
C SER A 326 6.24 -2.45 15.10
N ALA A 327 5.41 -3.19 15.81
CA ALA A 327 5.85 -4.32 16.63
C ALA A 327 4.77 -5.40 16.65
N TYR A 328 5.19 -6.64 16.86
CA TYR A 328 4.31 -7.72 17.23
C TYR A 328 4.94 -8.65 18.26
N HIS A 329 4.10 -9.37 18.97
CA HIS A 329 4.48 -10.35 19.99
C HIS A 329 3.56 -11.55 19.95
N GLY A 330 4.14 -12.76 20.03
CA GLY A 330 3.41 -14.02 20.14
C GLY A 330 4.35 -15.22 20.22
N ARG A 331 3.81 -16.42 19.95
CA ARG A 331 4.57 -17.68 19.92
C ARG A 331 4.31 -18.42 18.62
N TYR A 332 5.39 -18.72 17.90
CA TYR A 332 5.34 -19.44 16.62
C TYR A 332 5.74 -20.91 16.80
N VAL A 333 4.99 -21.84 16.23
CA VAL A 333 5.28 -23.26 16.17
C VAL A 333 5.92 -23.63 14.83
N PRO A 334 7.23 -23.90 14.78
CA PRO A 334 7.90 -24.25 13.51
C PRO A 334 7.44 -25.60 12.97
N THR A 335 7.46 -25.74 11.66
CA THR A 335 7.36 -27.06 11.02
C THR A 335 8.68 -27.78 11.20
N VAL A 336 8.64 -29.01 11.69
CA VAL A 336 9.85 -29.82 11.96
C VAL A 336 9.87 -31.06 11.09
N ALA A 337 11.03 -31.33 10.50
CA ALA A 337 11.30 -32.50 9.68
C ALA A 337 12.61 -33.17 10.09
N SER A 338 12.75 -34.47 9.82
CA SER A 338 14.01 -35.17 10.05
C SER A 338 15.13 -34.63 9.17
N ILE A 339 16.33 -34.56 9.72
CA ILE A 339 17.55 -34.11 9.07
C ILE A 339 18.47 -35.31 8.85
N GLY A 340 19.07 -35.41 7.66
CA GLY A 340 19.94 -36.51 7.25
C GLY A 340 19.16 -37.72 6.72
N THR A 341 19.90 -38.70 6.26
CA THR A 341 19.36 -39.94 5.67
C THR A 341 19.92 -41.18 6.35
N GLY A 342 19.16 -42.28 6.32
CA GLY A 342 19.57 -43.55 6.88
C GLY A 342 19.64 -43.59 8.41
N PRO A 343 20.46 -44.49 9.00
CA PRO A 343 20.50 -44.71 10.46
C PRO A 343 21.00 -43.52 11.27
N GLY A 344 21.60 -42.51 10.64
CA GLY A 344 22.07 -41.26 11.26
C GLY A 344 21.07 -40.12 11.24
N SER A 345 19.89 -40.32 10.66
CA SER A 345 18.85 -39.28 10.64
C SER A 345 18.32 -38.96 12.04
N PHE A 346 17.98 -37.69 12.28
CA PHE A 346 17.42 -37.25 13.54
C PHE A 346 16.40 -36.11 13.31
N THR A 347 15.53 -35.93 14.27
CA THR A 347 14.57 -34.83 14.25
C THR A 347 14.96 -33.81 15.32
N PRO A 348 15.13 -32.53 14.99
CA PRO A 348 15.43 -31.51 15.97
C PRO A 348 14.35 -31.42 17.06
N THR A 349 14.80 -31.20 18.29
CA THR A 349 13.87 -30.95 19.40
C THR A 349 13.38 -29.52 19.39
N PHE A 350 12.14 -29.31 19.81
CA PHE A 350 11.50 -27.99 19.86
C PHE A 350 10.40 -27.94 20.93
N ASP A 351 10.02 -26.73 21.35
CA ASP A 351 8.84 -26.54 22.22
C ASP A 351 7.56 -26.62 21.38
N THR A 352 6.73 -27.61 21.65
CA THR A 352 5.46 -27.83 20.94
C THR A 352 4.42 -26.75 21.20
N ARG A 353 4.56 -25.99 22.30
CA ARG A 353 3.75 -24.78 22.59
C ARG A 353 4.21 -23.57 21.80
N GLY A 354 5.27 -23.70 21.00
CA GLY A 354 5.85 -22.64 20.19
C GLY A 354 6.96 -21.86 20.89
N HIS A 355 7.73 -21.17 20.06
CA HIS A 355 8.86 -20.34 20.47
C HIS A 355 8.44 -18.86 20.45
N GLN A 356 9.04 -18.06 21.34
CA GLN A 356 8.84 -16.61 21.30
C GLN A 356 9.12 -16.09 19.89
N ASP A 357 8.18 -15.33 19.35
CA ASP A 357 8.28 -14.60 18.10
C ASP A 357 7.84 -13.15 18.35
N THR A 358 8.82 -12.30 18.60
CA THR A 358 8.62 -10.89 18.94
C THR A 358 9.51 -10.07 18.08
N ARG A 359 8.95 -9.11 17.34
CA ARG A 359 9.74 -8.22 16.47
C ARG A 359 9.25 -6.79 16.57
N MET A 360 10.16 -5.88 16.31
CA MET A 360 9.87 -4.47 16.08
C MET A 360 10.60 -3.99 14.84
N ALA A 361 10.03 -3.03 14.15
CA ALA A 361 10.61 -2.39 12.98
C ALA A 361 10.35 -0.89 12.99
N ILE A 362 11.30 -0.14 12.42
CA ILE A 362 11.16 1.29 12.13
C ILE A 362 11.44 1.51 10.65
N ASN A 363 10.76 2.47 10.06
CA ASN A 363 10.99 2.88 8.68
C ASN A 363 11.02 4.40 8.54
N ALA A 364 11.79 4.86 7.55
CA ALA A 364 11.81 6.23 7.08
C ALA A 364 11.88 6.22 5.54
N ILE A 365 10.92 6.86 4.91
CA ILE A 365 10.75 6.87 3.46
C ILE A 365 10.74 8.32 2.98
N LEU A 366 11.63 8.63 2.06
CA LEU A 366 11.62 9.82 1.20
C LEU A 366 11.14 9.35 -0.17
N TYR A 367 9.95 9.77 -0.57
CA TYR A 367 9.37 9.35 -1.85
C TYR A 367 10.08 10.00 -3.04
N PRO A 368 10.29 9.29 -4.18
CA PRO A 368 11.08 9.81 -5.30
C PRO A 368 10.38 10.95 -6.05
N GLN A 369 10.88 12.19 -5.82
CA GLN A 369 10.41 13.42 -6.47
C GLN A 369 11.58 14.38 -6.77
N PRO A 370 12.56 14.06 -7.66
CA PRO A 370 12.78 12.78 -8.34
C PRO A 370 13.61 11.79 -7.52
N PHE A 371 14.34 12.22 -6.48
CA PHE A 371 15.14 11.35 -5.62
C PHE A 371 14.30 10.78 -4.50
N GLY A 372 14.49 9.49 -4.21
CA GLY A 372 13.88 8.78 -3.11
C GLY A 372 14.90 7.98 -2.30
N LEU A 373 14.58 7.76 -1.03
CA LEU A 373 15.33 6.92 -0.12
C LEU A 373 14.35 6.14 0.75
N GLU A 374 14.49 4.81 0.74
CA GLU A 374 13.72 3.93 1.61
C GLU A 374 14.69 3.27 2.59
N ALA A 375 14.41 3.37 3.88
CA ALA A 375 15.16 2.68 4.91
C ALA A 375 14.20 2.03 5.90
N GLU A 376 14.44 0.76 6.21
CA GLU A 376 13.67 0.02 7.19
C GLU A 376 14.59 -0.96 7.93
N TRP A 377 14.43 -1.03 9.25
CA TRP A 377 15.20 -1.90 10.11
C TRP A 377 14.33 -2.64 11.10
N THR A 378 14.58 -3.94 11.27
CA THR A 378 13.89 -4.80 12.23
C THR A 378 14.84 -5.48 13.17
N TRP A 379 14.39 -5.73 14.40
CA TRP A 379 15.07 -6.54 15.38
C TRP A 379 14.06 -7.22 16.31
N GLY A 380 14.49 -8.28 16.97
CA GLY A 380 13.63 -9.06 17.84
C GLY A 380 14.18 -10.42 18.19
N ARG A 381 13.26 -11.35 18.42
CA ARG A 381 13.56 -12.76 18.70
C ARG A 381 12.58 -13.65 17.91
N GLY A 382 13.08 -14.80 17.47
CA GLY A 382 12.26 -15.80 16.77
C GLY A 382 12.89 -17.19 16.84
N PRO A 383 12.15 -18.24 16.45
CA PRO A 383 12.67 -19.60 16.40
C PRO A 383 13.80 -19.72 15.39
N GLN A 384 14.85 -20.41 15.76
CA GLN A 384 16.00 -20.70 14.94
C GLN A 384 16.63 -22.05 15.30
N LEU A 385 16.99 -22.82 14.29
CA LEU A 385 17.73 -24.05 14.43
C LEU A 385 19.16 -23.76 14.92
N SER A 386 19.60 -24.51 15.92
CA SER A 386 20.94 -24.41 16.50
C SER A 386 22.04 -24.74 15.49
N GLN A 387 23.29 -24.35 15.82
CA GLN A 387 24.45 -24.58 14.97
C GLN A 387 24.74 -26.07 14.75
N ASP A 388 24.44 -26.92 15.74
CA ASP A 388 24.57 -28.38 15.69
C ASP A 388 23.36 -29.06 15.05
N LEU A 389 22.36 -28.30 14.60
CA LEU A 389 21.11 -28.73 13.97
C LEU A 389 20.21 -29.60 14.88
N ARG A 390 20.44 -29.66 16.18
CA ARG A 390 19.76 -30.58 17.12
C ARG A 390 18.53 -30.00 17.80
N THR A 391 18.50 -28.66 17.96
CA THR A 391 17.45 -28.01 18.73
C THR A 391 16.97 -26.75 18.04
N ILE A 392 15.69 -26.42 18.18
CA ILE A 392 15.13 -25.12 17.78
C ILE A 392 14.90 -24.32 19.08
N THR A 393 15.39 -23.09 19.11
CA THR A 393 15.25 -22.19 20.26
C THR A 393 14.98 -20.77 19.79
N SER A 394 14.43 -19.91 20.69
CA SER A 394 14.23 -18.49 20.37
C SER A 394 15.57 -17.76 20.39
N GLN A 395 16.03 -17.30 19.26
CA GLN A 395 17.27 -16.56 19.08
C GLN A 395 17.01 -15.09 18.72
N SER A 396 17.98 -14.23 18.99
CA SER A 396 17.94 -12.83 18.57
C SER A 396 18.04 -12.74 17.03
N LEU A 397 17.35 -11.78 16.46
CA LEU A 397 17.44 -11.46 15.03
C LEU A 397 17.54 -9.95 14.83
N SER A 398 18.21 -9.55 13.74
CA SER A 398 18.30 -8.15 13.34
C SER A 398 18.63 -8.05 11.86
N GLY A 399 18.13 -7.01 11.23
CA GLY A 399 18.44 -6.68 9.84
C GLY A 399 17.51 -5.65 9.26
N GLY A 400 17.77 -5.29 8.01
CA GLY A 400 17.00 -4.28 7.32
C GLY A 400 17.59 -3.98 5.96
N PHE A 401 17.20 -2.85 5.41
CA PHE A 401 17.69 -2.38 4.11
C PHE A 401 17.72 -0.87 4.03
N VAL A 402 18.55 -0.39 3.11
CA VAL A 402 18.51 0.98 2.59
C VAL A 402 18.45 0.88 1.07
N GLN A 403 17.57 1.62 0.45
CA GLN A 403 17.37 1.65 -0.99
C GLN A 403 17.29 3.10 -1.47
N ALA A 404 18.16 3.46 -2.42
CA ALA A 404 18.13 4.72 -3.12
C ALA A 404 17.42 4.53 -4.48
N VAL A 405 16.62 5.51 -4.87
CA VAL A 405 15.81 5.49 -6.09
C VAL A 405 15.87 6.86 -6.77
N TYR A 406 15.91 6.86 -8.09
CA TYR A 406 15.73 8.07 -8.89
C TYR A 406 14.64 7.84 -9.91
N ARG A 407 13.57 8.66 -9.90
CA ARG A 407 12.45 8.55 -10.83
C ARG A 407 12.56 9.64 -11.89
N HIS A 408 12.76 9.24 -13.13
CA HIS A 408 12.73 10.12 -14.27
C HIS A 408 11.46 9.86 -15.09
N VAL A 409 10.65 10.91 -15.26
CA VAL A 409 9.45 10.88 -16.08
C VAL A 409 9.74 11.60 -17.40
N PHE A 410 9.62 10.89 -18.50
CA PHE A 410 9.82 11.44 -19.85
C PHE A 410 8.59 12.27 -20.30
N PRO A 411 8.75 13.15 -21.31
CA PRO A 411 7.62 13.92 -21.85
C PRO A 411 6.45 13.08 -22.36
N ASN A 412 6.70 11.86 -22.81
CA ASN A 412 5.69 10.89 -23.25
C ASN A 412 5.07 10.08 -22.09
N GLN A 413 5.30 10.48 -20.85
CA GLN A 413 4.86 9.82 -19.62
C GLN A 413 5.48 8.44 -19.35
N ALA A 414 6.44 8.00 -20.14
CA ALA A 414 7.25 6.83 -19.79
C ALA A 414 8.14 7.15 -18.58
N GLU A 415 8.45 6.14 -17.77
CA GLU A 415 9.30 6.32 -16.59
C GLU A 415 10.55 5.45 -16.68
N LEU A 416 11.67 5.97 -16.19
CA LEU A 416 12.90 5.22 -15.97
C LEU A 416 13.32 5.39 -14.53
N ILE A 417 13.46 4.26 -13.82
CA ILE A 417 13.66 4.27 -12.37
C ILE A 417 14.87 3.40 -12.01
N PRO A 418 16.10 3.92 -12.09
CA PRO A 418 17.26 3.26 -11.52
C PRO A 418 17.16 3.22 -9.99
N PHE A 419 17.62 2.12 -9.41
CA PHE A 419 17.69 1.92 -7.96
C PHE A 419 18.92 1.14 -7.54
N ALA A 420 19.32 1.38 -6.29
CA ALA A 420 20.37 0.61 -5.61
C ALA A 420 19.88 0.25 -4.20
N ARG A 421 20.01 -1.02 -3.82
CA ARG A 421 19.59 -1.51 -2.50
C ARG A 421 20.73 -2.28 -1.84
N TRP A 422 20.97 -1.96 -0.59
CA TRP A 422 21.72 -2.81 0.33
C TRP A 422 20.77 -3.40 1.36
N GLN A 423 20.89 -4.69 1.64
CA GLN A 423 20.18 -5.37 2.70
C GLN A 423 21.10 -6.25 3.53
N THR A 424 20.77 -6.40 4.80
CA THR A 424 21.40 -7.35 5.69
C THR A 424 20.37 -7.99 6.62
N PHE A 425 20.62 -9.25 6.98
CA PHE A 425 19.81 -9.97 7.95
C PHE A 425 20.63 -11.03 8.67
N ASP A 426 20.46 -11.16 9.97
CA ASP A 426 20.89 -12.32 10.78
C ASP A 426 19.68 -12.80 11.60
N GLY A 427 19.17 -13.98 11.27
CA GLY A 427 17.99 -14.55 11.87
C GLY A 427 17.68 -15.93 11.28
N ALA A 428 16.42 -16.27 11.13
CA ALA A 428 16.02 -17.55 10.57
C ALA A 428 14.95 -17.42 9.48
N ARG A 429 14.90 -18.39 8.58
CA ARG A 429 13.74 -18.66 7.72
C ARG A 429 12.71 -19.48 8.52
N LYS A 430 12.00 -18.83 9.45
CA LYS A 430 11.13 -19.54 10.41
C LYS A 430 10.01 -20.36 9.78
N PHE A 431 9.61 -20.04 8.54
CA PHE A 431 8.57 -20.77 7.77
C PHE A 431 9.12 -21.98 7.03
N ALA A 432 10.42 -22.07 6.84
CA ALA A 432 11.05 -23.27 6.30
C ALA A 432 11.09 -24.38 7.37
N ALA A 433 11.11 -25.64 6.93
CA ALA A 433 11.26 -26.78 7.83
C ALA A 433 12.49 -26.59 8.74
N ASN A 434 12.30 -26.84 10.04
CA ASN A 434 13.31 -26.68 11.08
C ASN A 434 13.78 -25.24 11.37
N ALA A 435 13.16 -24.20 10.78
CA ALA A 435 13.55 -22.81 10.98
C ALA A 435 15.09 -22.55 10.85
N PRO A 436 15.72 -22.89 9.73
CA PRO A 436 17.17 -22.79 9.58
C PRO A 436 17.63 -21.33 9.65
N ARG A 437 18.84 -21.12 10.19
CA ARG A 437 19.48 -19.80 10.22
C ARG A 437 19.60 -19.25 8.79
N ASN A 438 19.37 -17.98 8.65
CA ASN A 438 19.50 -17.20 7.42
C ASN A 438 20.28 -15.92 7.73
N ARG A 439 21.56 -15.88 7.35
CA ARG A 439 22.36 -14.65 7.37
C ARG A 439 22.50 -14.17 5.94
N VAL A 440 22.22 -12.89 5.70
CA VAL A 440 22.26 -12.26 4.38
C VAL A 440 23.01 -10.97 4.46
N ASN A 441 23.87 -10.73 3.47
CA ASN A 441 24.42 -9.41 3.16
C ASN A 441 24.46 -9.28 1.63
N GLU A 442 23.61 -8.41 1.06
CA GLU A 442 23.37 -8.33 -0.37
C GLU A 442 23.33 -6.88 -0.83
N VAL A 443 23.93 -6.62 -1.98
CA VAL A 443 23.76 -5.39 -2.75
C VAL A 443 23.06 -5.74 -4.05
N ALA A 444 22.02 -4.99 -4.40
CA ALA A 444 21.32 -5.10 -5.66
C ALA A 444 21.30 -3.75 -6.38
N LEU A 445 21.59 -3.77 -7.67
CA LEU A 445 21.49 -2.63 -8.57
C LEU A 445 20.45 -2.97 -9.62
N GLY A 446 19.57 -2.05 -9.92
CA GLY A 446 18.53 -2.32 -10.92
C GLY A 446 18.00 -1.08 -11.60
N VAL A 447 17.27 -1.31 -12.65
CA VAL A 447 16.52 -0.30 -13.37
C VAL A 447 15.16 -0.86 -13.75
N GLU A 448 14.14 -0.06 -13.56
CA GLU A 448 12.79 -0.32 -14.02
C GLU A 448 12.44 0.67 -15.13
N TYR A 449 11.83 0.17 -16.18
CA TYR A 449 11.34 0.97 -17.29
C TYR A 449 9.84 0.72 -17.46
N ILE A 450 9.06 1.79 -17.40
CA ILE A 450 7.60 1.79 -17.54
C ILE A 450 7.27 2.60 -18.78
N PRO A 451 7.16 1.95 -19.99
CA PRO A 451 6.81 2.65 -21.21
C PRO A 451 5.39 3.20 -21.21
N TYR A 452 4.48 2.52 -20.52
CA TYR A 452 3.08 2.90 -20.28
C TYR A 452 2.56 2.15 -19.03
N PRO A 453 1.50 2.62 -18.36
CA PRO A 453 1.06 2.12 -17.03
C PRO A 453 0.79 0.61 -16.96
N GLU A 454 0.45 -0.01 -18.09
CA GLU A 454 0.12 -1.44 -18.17
C GLU A 454 1.36 -2.33 -18.26
N LEU A 455 2.56 -1.79 -18.55
CA LEU A 455 3.79 -2.58 -18.72
C LEU A 455 4.95 -2.03 -17.90
N GLU A 456 5.53 -2.87 -17.06
CA GLU A 456 6.74 -2.58 -16.28
C GLU A 456 7.82 -3.63 -16.60
N LEU A 457 9.02 -3.19 -16.95
CA LEU A 457 10.17 -4.02 -17.28
C LEU A 457 11.27 -3.75 -16.24
N THR A 458 11.69 -4.75 -15.49
CA THR A 458 12.73 -4.62 -14.46
C THR A 458 13.94 -5.47 -14.80
N LEU A 459 15.12 -4.87 -14.77
CA LEU A 459 16.42 -5.53 -14.79
C LEU A 459 17.09 -5.31 -13.43
N MET A 460 17.57 -6.37 -12.79
CA MET A 460 18.26 -6.30 -11.51
C MET A 460 19.46 -7.25 -11.49
N TYR A 461 20.60 -6.74 -11.03
CA TYR A 461 21.77 -7.53 -10.70
C TYR A 461 21.93 -7.51 -9.19
N ALA A 462 22.09 -8.68 -8.57
CA ALA A 462 22.30 -8.82 -7.15
C ALA A 462 23.57 -9.63 -6.87
N MET A 463 24.31 -9.22 -5.86
CA MET A 463 25.51 -9.93 -5.36
C MET A 463 25.55 -9.88 -3.85
N GLY A 464 26.06 -10.96 -3.23
CA GLY A 464 26.13 -11.00 -1.78
C GLY A 464 26.61 -12.32 -1.24
N THR A 465 26.45 -12.43 0.07
CA THR A 465 26.73 -13.64 0.84
C THR A 465 25.47 -14.08 1.56
N ARG A 466 25.25 -15.39 1.64
CA ARG A 466 24.13 -15.98 2.35
C ARG A 466 24.56 -17.23 3.11
N THR A 467 24.15 -17.36 4.37
CA THR A 467 24.35 -18.60 5.13
C THR A 467 23.13 -19.49 4.93
N ASN A 468 23.35 -20.69 4.48
CA ASN A 468 22.33 -21.72 4.32
C ASN A 468 22.74 -23.02 5.03
N THR A 469 21.78 -23.93 5.24
CA THR A 469 22.11 -25.34 5.44
C THR A 469 22.61 -25.90 4.11
N THR A 470 23.34 -27.02 4.14
CA THR A 470 23.67 -27.78 2.92
C THR A 470 22.40 -28.05 2.11
N ASP A 471 22.51 -28.06 0.80
CA ASP A 471 21.40 -27.93 -0.19
C ASP A 471 20.22 -28.87 0.01
N ASN A 472 20.50 -30.06 0.49
CA ASN A 472 19.47 -30.99 0.92
C ASN A 472 19.90 -31.62 2.24
N PRO A 473 19.58 -31.01 3.39
CA PRO A 473 19.97 -31.57 4.69
C PRO A 473 19.46 -33.00 4.89
N ASN A 474 18.35 -33.38 4.23
CA ASN A 474 17.83 -34.73 4.29
C ASN A 474 18.59 -35.76 3.41
N ALA A 475 19.34 -35.28 2.42
CA ALA A 475 20.14 -36.15 1.52
C ALA A 475 21.61 -36.20 1.89
N VAL A 476 22.10 -35.39 2.83
CA VAL A 476 23.49 -35.29 3.22
C VAL A 476 23.75 -36.04 4.53
N ALA A 477 24.73 -36.91 4.53
CA ALA A 477 25.09 -37.69 5.73
C ALA A 477 25.54 -36.82 6.92
N SER A 478 26.12 -35.65 6.63
CA SER A 478 26.61 -34.69 7.64
C SER A 478 26.13 -33.27 7.27
N PRO A 479 24.84 -32.94 7.45
CA PRO A 479 24.34 -31.63 7.15
C PRO A 479 24.97 -30.56 8.07
N ARG A 480 25.27 -29.39 7.51
CA ARG A 480 25.88 -28.27 8.22
C ARG A 480 25.49 -26.93 7.60
N TYR A 481 25.67 -25.87 8.33
CA TYR A 481 25.59 -24.53 7.75
C TYR A 481 26.82 -24.23 6.88
N ARG A 482 26.61 -23.53 5.78
CA ARG A 482 27.67 -22.99 4.93
C ARG A 482 27.36 -21.56 4.50
N ASP A 483 28.40 -20.76 4.30
CA ASP A 483 28.31 -19.45 3.68
C ASP A 483 28.53 -19.59 2.17
N VAL A 484 27.68 -18.96 1.39
CA VAL A 484 27.70 -19.00 -0.08
C VAL A 484 27.79 -17.57 -0.59
N ASN A 485 28.78 -17.33 -1.47
CA ASN A 485 28.83 -16.11 -2.26
C ASN A 485 28.05 -16.34 -3.55
N TYR A 486 27.29 -15.35 -3.97
CA TYR A 486 26.46 -15.48 -5.15
C TYR A 486 26.33 -14.19 -5.94
N HIS A 487 26.04 -14.36 -7.22
CA HIS A 487 25.64 -13.32 -8.14
C HIS A 487 24.46 -13.84 -8.97
N TYR A 488 23.48 -13.02 -9.18
CA TYR A 488 22.41 -13.36 -10.13
C TYR A 488 21.91 -12.14 -10.89
N LEU A 489 21.42 -12.41 -12.11
CA LEU A 489 20.69 -11.46 -12.94
C LEU A 489 19.21 -11.80 -12.93
N GLY A 490 18.38 -10.84 -12.61
CA GLY A 490 16.94 -10.97 -12.65
C GLY A 490 16.32 -10.07 -13.71
N LEU A 491 15.44 -10.64 -14.52
CA LEU A 491 14.59 -9.93 -15.46
C LEU A 491 13.14 -10.16 -15.11
N GLN A 492 12.32 -9.13 -15.12
CA GLN A 492 10.89 -9.25 -14.91
C GLN A 492 10.12 -8.38 -15.89
N ALA A 493 9.08 -8.95 -16.48
CA ALA A 493 8.03 -8.20 -17.17
C ALA A 493 6.73 -8.31 -16.36
N GLN A 494 6.12 -7.18 -16.05
CA GLN A 494 4.84 -7.09 -15.36
C GLN A 494 3.80 -6.44 -16.25
N ILE A 495 2.64 -7.08 -16.37
CA ILE A 495 1.47 -6.56 -17.06
C ILE A 495 0.40 -6.27 -16.02
N ASN A 496 -0.11 -5.03 -15.97
CA ASN A 496 -1.19 -4.57 -15.10
C ASN A 496 -2.49 -4.41 -15.90
N PHE A 497 -3.63 -4.77 -15.34
CA PHE A 497 -4.95 -4.63 -15.99
C PHE A 497 -6.07 -4.39 -14.99
#